data_80baffa030501101dbee1985936b0b7d
#
_entry.id   80baffa030501101dbee1985936b0b7d
#
_cell.length_a   1.000
_cell.length_b   1.000
_cell.length_c   1.000
_cell.angle_alpha   90.00
_cell.angle_beta   90.00
_cell.angle_gamma   90.00
#
_symmetry.space_group_name_H-M   'P 1'
#
loop_
_entity.id
_entity.type
_entity.pdbx_description
1 polymer ?
#
loop_
_entity_poly.entity_id
_entity_poly.type
_entity_poly.pdbx_seq_one_letter_code
_entity_poly.pdbx_strand_id
1 'polypeptide(L)'
;MENQEIKSISADLGDAVLMSNDPNLFTDKIQVHVCGRQYKTRYTRKFVERKKWEAPNPNEVRSIIPGSVTEICVKEGTKVKKGTCLIIYEAMKMKNRIVAPFDATVKSIEVNQGDKLPKGALLVVLA
;
A
#
# COMPACT_ATOMS: atom_id res chain seq x y z
N MET A 1 -32.12 -12.76 32.82
CA MET A 1 -31.47 -11.50 33.19
C MET A 1 -30.01 -11.85 33.38
N GLU A 2 -29.13 -11.40 32.62
CA GLU A 2 -28.78 -10.30 31.81
C GLU A 2 -27.84 -10.78 30.69
N ASN A 3 -28.33 -10.72 29.47
CA ASN A 3 -27.52 -10.83 28.28
C ASN A 3 -27.38 -9.41 27.76
N GLN A 4 -26.41 -8.68 28.24
CA GLN A 4 -25.99 -7.45 27.59
C GLN A 4 -24.46 -7.34 27.62
N GLU A 5 -23.92 -6.92 26.48
CA GLU A 5 -22.58 -6.41 26.28
C GLU A 5 -21.47 -7.39 25.89
N ILE A 6 -21.59 -7.99 24.72
CA ILE A 6 -20.44 -8.44 23.96
C ILE A 6 -20.39 -7.80 22.56
N LYS A 7 -20.97 -6.62 22.37
CA LYS A 7 -21.10 -6.03 21.02
C LYS A 7 -20.29 -4.77 20.78
N SER A 8 -19.46 -4.34 21.70
CA SER A 8 -18.74 -3.05 21.57
C SER A 8 -17.22 -3.08 21.66
N ILE A 9 -16.59 -4.26 21.68
CA ILE A 9 -15.14 -4.33 21.93
C ILE A 9 -14.30 -4.49 20.65
N SER A 10 -14.92 -4.74 19.50
CA SER A 10 -14.15 -5.01 18.27
C SER A 10 -13.84 -3.79 17.39
N ALA A 11 -14.46 -2.64 17.66
CA ALA A 11 -14.30 -1.45 16.83
C ALA A 11 -13.32 -0.39 17.39
N ASP A 12 -13.14 -0.34 18.72
CA ASP A 12 -12.40 0.76 19.36
C ASP A 12 -10.91 0.52 19.60
N LEU A 13 -10.44 -0.72 19.47
CA LEU A 13 -9.04 -1.04 19.75
C LEU A 13 -8.06 -0.64 18.62
N GLY A 14 -8.58 -0.32 17.44
CA GLY A 14 -7.75 0.07 16.29
C GLY A 14 -7.35 1.54 16.26
N ASP A 15 -8.24 2.42 16.67
CA ASP A 15 -8.06 3.88 16.51
C ASP A 15 -7.53 4.59 17.76
N ALA A 16 -7.84 4.09 18.96
CA ALA A 16 -7.36 4.70 20.20
C ALA A 16 -5.85 4.53 20.45
N VAL A 17 -5.25 3.48 19.91
CA VAL A 17 -3.81 3.21 20.05
C VAL A 17 -2.94 4.10 19.16
N LEU A 18 -3.52 4.70 18.11
CA LEU A 18 -2.78 5.50 17.13
C LEU A 18 -2.77 7.00 17.41
N MET A 19 -3.55 7.49 18.36
CA MET A 19 -3.71 8.94 18.59
C MET A 19 -3.04 9.47 19.85
N SER A 20 -2.50 8.65 20.72
CA SER A 20 -1.80 9.14 21.91
C SER A 20 -0.29 8.92 21.79
N ASN A 21 0.46 10.00 21.72
CA ASN A 21 1.92 10.03 21.83
C ASN A 21 2.43 9.75 23.26
N ASP A 22 1.64 9.07 24.08
CA ASP A 22 2.01 8.73 25.44
C ASP A 22 2.96 7.54 25.47
N PRO A 23 4.21 7.72 25.93
CA PRO A 23 5.17 6.62 26.04
C PRO A 23 4.72 5.51 27.02
N ASN A 24 3.71 5.79 27.84
CA ASN A 24 3.12 4.83 28.79
C ASN A 24 1.96 4.00 28.20
N LEU A 25 1.45 4.34 27.04
CA LEU A 25 0.35 3.61 26.41
C LEU A 25 0.76 2.18 25.96
N PHE A 26 2.06 1.95 25.83
CA PHE A 26 2.63 0.62 25.56
C PHE A 26 2.56 -0.34 26.75
N THR A 27 2.06 0.12 27.88
CA THR A 27 1.87 -0.72 29.07
C THR A 27 0.50 -1.38 29.13
N ASP A 28 -0.39 -1.11 28.15
CA ASP A 28 -1.72 -1.69 28.19
C ASP A 28 -1.67 -3.19 27.93
N LYS A 29 -2.01 -3.87 28.99
CA LYS A 29 -2.01 -5.29 29.14
C LYS A 29 -3.12 -5.88 28.31
N ILE A 30 -2.80 -6.50 27.19
CA ILE A 30 -3.77 -7.25 26.43
C ILE A 30 -4.11 -8.50 27.23
N GLN A 31 -5.38 -8.71 27.44
CA GLN A 31 -5.86 -9.94 28.04
C GLN A 31 -6.17 -10.95 26.94
N VAL A 32 -5.38 -12.01 26.90
CA VAL A 32 -5.60 -13.12 25.98
C VAL A 32 -6.24 -14.26 26.76
N HIS A 33 -7.38 -14.74 26.28
CA HIS A 33 -8.07 -15.90 26.84
C HIS A 33 -7.62 -17.16 26.10
N VAL A 34 -6.93 -18.05 26.79
CA VAL A 34 -6.52 -19.35 26.24
C VAL A 34 -6.98 -20.44 27.20
N CYS A 35 -7.79 -21.36 26.71
CA CYS A 35 -8.30 -22.50 27.50
C CYS A 35 -8.89 -22.11 28.87
N GLY A 36 -9.68 -21.05 28.92
CA GLY A 36 -10.32 -20.57 30.16
C GLY A 36 -9.41 -19.85 31.14
N ARG A 37 -8.15 -19.62 30.79
CA ARG A 37 -7.20 -18.84 31.59
C ARG A 37 -6.93 -17.49 30.94
N GLN A 38 -6.83 -16.45 31.76
CA GLN A 38 -6.50 -15.11 31.31
C GLN A 38 -5.01 -14.86 31.45
N TYR A 39 -4.39 -14.44 30.35
CA TYR A 39 -2.98 -14.04 30.33
C TYR A 39 -2.88 -12.54 30.04
N LYS A 40 -2.10 -11.83 30.85
CA LYS A 40 -1.74 -10.43 30.60
C LYS A 40 -0.44 -10.42 29.79
N THR A 41 -0.51 -9.91 28.58
CA THR A 41 0.67 -9.76 27.70
C THR A 41 0.84 -8.32 27.25
N ARG A 42 1.98 -8.00 26.67
CA ARG A 42 2.27 -6.66 26.12
C ARG A 42 2.66 -6.80 24.65
N TYR A 43 2.29 -5.83 23.86
CA TYR A 43 2.85 -5.74 22.52
C TYR A 43 4.34 -5.46 22.57
N THR A 44 5.09 -6.05 21.67
CA THR A 44 6.49 -5.67 21.49
C THR A 44 6.54 -4.31 20.81
N ARG A 45 7.55 -3.49 21.15
CA ARG A 45 7.78 -2.19 20.53
C ARG A 45 7.79 -2.27 19.00
N LYS A 46 8.45 -3.27 18.45
CA LYS A 46 8.50 -3.55 17.01
C LYS A 46 7.13 -3.79 16.37
N PHE A 47 6.19 -4.37 17.12
CA PHE A 47 4.83 -4.59 16.62
C PHE A 47 4.02 -3.29 16.58
N VAL A 48 4.20 -2.44 17.58
CA VAL A 48 3.49 -1.16 17.69
C VAL A 48 4.00 -0.16 16.66
N GLU A 49 5.32 -0.07 16.46
CA GLU A 49 5.96 0.81 15.48
C GLU A 49 5.79 0.35 14.04
N ARG A 50 5.15 -0.81 13.81
CA ARG A 50 4.93 -1.34 12.47
C ARG A 50 3.97 -0.44 11.68
N LYS A 51 4.42 0.08 10.54
CA LYS A 51 3.54 0.77 9.61
C LYS A 51 2.34 -0.11 9.26
N LYS A 52 1.15 0.45 9.41
CA LYS A 52 -0.08 -0.21 8.98
C LYS A 52 0.01 -0.45 7.47
N TRP A 53 -0.39 -1.63 7.02
CA TRP A 53 -0.45 -1.92 5.60
C TRP A 53 -1.55 -1.08 4.95
N GLU A 54 -1.18 -0.36 3.90
CA GLU A 54 -2.10 0.41 3.06
C GLU A 54 -2.23 -0.30 1.72
N ALA A 55 -3.47 -0.44 1.25
CA ALA A 55 -3.70 -1.02 -0.06
C ALA A 55 -3.12 -0.10 -1.15
N PRO A 56 -2.38 -0.63 -2.12
CA PRO A 56 -1.87 0.18 -3.22
C PRO A 56 -3.04 0.74 -4.04
N ASN A 57 -2.94 2.00 -4.42
CA ASN A 57 -3.93 2.64 -5.27
C ASN A 57 -3.95 1.97 -6.65
N PRO A 58 -5.09 1.44 -7.12
CA PRO A 58 -5.16 0.79 -8.42
C PRO A 58 -4.91 1.73 -9.59
N ASN A 59 -5.10 3.03 -9.37
CA ASN A 59 -4.91 4.07 -10.39
C ASN A 59 -3.43 4.46 -10.58
N GLU A 60 -2.55 4.03 -9.69
CA GLU A 60 -1.12 4.32 -9.76
C GLU A 60 -0.36 3.15 -10.38
N VAL A 61 0.22 3.38 -11.55
CA VAL A 61 1.09 2.40 -12.19
C VAL A 61 2.51 2.63 -11.70
N ARG A 62 3.05 1.65 -10.97
CA ARG A 62 4.38 1.72 -10.36
C ARG A 62 5.32 0.67 -10.93
N SER A 63 6.62 0.97 -10.93
CA SER A 63 7.64 0.02 -11.38
C SER A 63 7.78 -1.15 -10.38
N ILE A 64 7.90 -2.37 -10.89
CA ILE A 64 8.08 -3.58 -10.08
C ILE A 64 9.56 -3.87 -9.87
N ILE A 65 10.37 -3.63 -10.88
CA ILE A 65 11.81 -3.94 -10.93
C ILE A 65 12.56 -2.64 -11.24
N PRO A 66 13.73 -2.39 -10.64
CA PRO A 66 14.55 -1.23 -10.98
C PRO A 66 15.07 -1.35 -12.42
N GLY A 67 15.11 -0.23 -13.13
CA GLY A 67 15.53 -0.20 -14.54
C GLY A 67 15.64 1.22 -15.10
N SER A 68 15.62 1.35 -16.41
CA SER A 68 15.63 2.64 -17.11
C SER A 68 14.51 2.72 -18.15
N VAL A 69 13.87 3.87 -18.26
CA VAL A 69 12.80 4.11 -19.25
C VAL A 69 13.42 4.15 -20.65
N THR A 70 12.96 3.26 -21.52
CA THR A 70 13.42 3.22 -22.92
C THR A 70 12.51 4.09 -23.78
N GLU A 71 11.20 3.94 -23.65
CA GLU A 71 10.21 4.61 -24.48
C GLU A 71 8.88 4.82 -23.73
N ILE A 72 8.23 5.95 -23.99
CA ILE A 72 6.91 6.28 -23.50
C ILE A 72 5.94 6.19 -24.67
N CYS A 73 4.97 5.26 -24.60
CA CYS A 73 4.05 4.97 -25.70
C CYS A 73 2.78 5.82 -25.66
N VAL A 74 2.51 6.51 -24.57
CA VAL A 74 1.26 7.29 -24.36
C VAL A 74 1.57 8.73 -23.96
N LYS A 75 0.60 9.61 -24.17
CA LYS A 75 0.65 11.02 -23.74
C LYS A 75 -0.38 11.27 -22.65
N GLU A 76 -0.19 12.34 -21.89
CA GLU A 76 -1.17 12.81 -20.92
C GLU A 76 -2.51 13.13 -21.61
N GLY A 77 -3.62 12.83 -20.95
CA GLY A 77 -4.96 12.98 -21.50
C GLY A 77 -5.41 11.88 -22.47
N THR A 78 -4.55 10.92 -22.81
CA THR A 78 -4.90 9.83 -23.73
C THR A 78 -5.78 8.79 -23.04
N LYS A 79 -6.88 8.40 -23.69
CA LYS A 79 -7.71 7.26 -23.27
C LYS A 79 -7.03 5.96 -23.65
N VAL A 80 -6.81 5.10 -22.69
CA VAL A 80 -6.18 3.79 -22.86
C VAL A 80 -7.14 2.68 -22.47
N LYS A 81 -7.10 1.59 -23.22
CA LYS A 81 -7.86 0.38 -22.92
C LYS A 81 -6.97 -0.60 -22.13
N LYS A 82 -7.60 -1.51 -21.41
CA LYS A 82 -6.91 -2.61 -20.75
C LYS A 82 -5.97 -3.32 -21.74
N GLY A 83 -4.70 -3.49 -21.34
CA GLY A 83 -3.67 -4.11 -22.16
C GLY A 83 -2.91 -3.16 -23.11
N THR A 84 -3.29 -1.88 -23.20
CA THR A 84 -2.53 -0.88 -23.97
C THR A 84 -1.16 -0.65 -23.33
N CYS A 85 -0.10 -0.66 -24.14
CA CYS A 85 1.26 -0.37 -23.68
C CYS A 85 1.37 1.10 -23.27
N LEU A 86 1.78 1.35 -22.03
CA LEU A 86 2.00 2.69 -21.48
C LEU A 86 3.45 3.12 -21.62
N ILE A 87 4.36 2.29 -21.10
CA ILE A 87 5.80 2.57 -21.05
C ILE A 87 6.56 1.28 -21.34
N ILE A 88 7.65 1.41 -22.06
CA ILE A 88 8.66 0.37 -22.24
C ILE A 88 9.90 0.77 -21.44
N TYR A 89 10.32 -0.09 -20.54
CA TYR A 89 11.52 0.13 -19.73
C TYR A 89 12.43 -1.10 -19.76
N GLU A 90 13.72 -0.87 -19.66
CA GLU A 90 14.72 -1.91 -19.61
C GLU A 90 15.13 -2.19 -18.17
N ALA A 91 14.98 -3.43 -17.75
CA ALA A 91 15.44 -3.92 -16.46
C ALA A 91 16.17 -5.25 -16.64
N MET A 92 17.37 -5.38 -16.05
CA MET A 92 18.19 -6.60 -16.15
C MET A 92 18.47 -7.03 -17.59
N LYS A 93 18.74 -6.08 -18.48
CA LYS A 93 18.98 -6.30 -19.94
C LYS A 93 17.78 -6.88 -20.70
N MET A 94 16.57 -6.78 -20.12
CA MET A 94 15.33 -7.18 -20.77
C MET A 94 14.39 -5.98 -20.92
N LYS A 95 13.75 -5.88 -22.08
CA LYS A 95 12.73 -4.87 -22.33
C LYS A 95 11.40 -5.34 -21.77
N ASN A 96 10.90 -4.63 -20.78
CA ASN A 96 9.62 -4.90 -20.13
C ASN A 96 8.58 -3.88 -20.59
N ARG A 97 7.39 -4.35 -20.91
CA ARG A 97 6.25 -3.49 -21.26
C ARG A 97 5.32 -3.35 -20.06
N ILE A 98 5.04 -2.12 -19.70
CA ILE A 98 4.00 -1.83 -18.71
C ILE A 98 2.72 -1.53 -19.47
N VAL A 99 1.67 -2.27 -19.16
CA VAL A 99 0.37 -2.17 -19.81
C VAL A 99 -0.68 -1.65 -18.82
N ALA A 100 -1.72 -1.01 -19.36
CA ALA A 100 -2.86 -0.55 -18.58
C ALA A 100 -3.61 -1.75 -17.97
N PRO A 101 -3.87 -1.77 -16.65
CA PRO A 101 -4.60 -2.86 -15.98
C PRO A 101 -6.11 -2.84 -16.26
N PHE A 102 -6.66 -1.68 -16.58
CA PHE A 102 -8.07 -1.45 -16.89
C PHE A 102 -8.21 -0.28 -17.88
N ASP A 103 -9.43 -0.05 -18.33
CA ASP A 103 -9.75 1.07 -19.22
C ASP A 103 -9.74 2.38 -18.43
N ALA A 104 -8.92 3.34 -18.83
CA ALA A 104 -8.68 4.57 -18.07
C ALA A 104 -8.23 5.71 -18.98
N THR A 105 -8.10 6.90 -18.40
CA THR A 105 -7.44 8.05 -19.04
C THR A 105 -6.13 8.33 -18.32
N VAL A 106 -5.06 8.58 -19.07
CA VAL A 106 -3.76 8.97 -18.50
C VAL A 106 -3.90 10.37 -17.90
N LYS A 107 -3.74 10.50 -16.58
CA LYS A 107 -3.82 11.77 -15.87
C LYS A 107 -2.49 12.53 -15.91
N SER A 108 -1.40 11.86 -15.53
CA SER A 108 -0.05 12.41 -15.56
C SER A 108 0.99 11.32 -15.79
N ILE A 109 2.12 11.70 -16.32
CA ILE A 109 3.30 10.86 -16.53
C ILE A 109 4.44 11.49 -15.73
N GLU A 110 4.93 10.76 -14.73
CA GLU A 110 5.92 11.28 -13.76
C GLU A 110 7.38 10.94 -14.14
N VAL A 111 7.58 10.36 -15.32
CA VAL A 111 8.90 9.88 -15.76
C VAL A 111 9.21 10.34 -17.17
N ASN A 112 10.49 10.54 -17.46
CA ASN A 112 10.99 10.89 -18.79
C ASN A 112 11.73 9.71 -19.42
N GLN A 113 11.88 9.77 -20.74
CA GLN A 113 12.68 8.81 -21.47
C GLN A 113 14.15 8.92 -21.03
N GLY A 114 14.77 7.79 -20.70
CA GLY A 114 16.14 7.72 -20.18
C GLY A 114 16.27 7.75 -18.65
N ASP A 115 15.20 8.02 -17.91
CA ASP A 115 15.23 8.06 -16.45
C ASP A 115 15.51 6.69 -15.84
N LYS A 116 16.29 6.69 -14.76
CA LYS A 116 16.55 5.49 -13.95
C LYS A 116 15.46 5.35 -12.89
N LEU A 117 14.80 4.22 -12.90
CA LEU A 117 13.68 3.91 -12.03
C LEU A 117 14.11 3.01 -10.88
N PRO A 118 13.95 3.43 -9.62
CA PRO A 118 14.02 2.52 -8.49
C PRO A 118 12.78 1.63 -8.44
N LYS A 119 12.84 0.55 -7.67
CA LYS A 119 11.68 -0.30 -7.39
C LYS A 119 10.58 0.53 -6.69
N GLY A 120 9.36 0.44 -7.18
CA GLY A 120 8.21 1.15 -6.63
C GLY A 120 8.06 2.60 -7.09
N ALA A 121 8.88 3.07 -8.05
CA ALA A 121 8.74 4.40 -8.64
C ALA A 121 7.36 4.55 -9.29
N LEU A 122 6.72 5.70 -9.08
CA LEU A 122 5.49 6.08 -9.75
C LEU A 122 5.81 6.41 -11.21
N LEU A 123 5.09 5.82 -12.13
CA LEU A 123 5.30 5.96 -13.57
C LEU A 123 4.19 6.76 -14.22
N VAL A 124 2.96 6.29 -14.03
CA VAL A 124 1.76 6.87 -14.64
C VAL A 124 0.63 6.87 -13.63
N VAL A 125 -0.12 7.95 -13.60
CA VAL A 125 -1.37 8.06 -12.85
C VAL A 125 -2.52 7.95 -13.84
N LEU A 126 -3.42 7.01 -13.58
CA LEU A 126 -4.63 6.78 -14.35
C LEU A 126 -5.84 7.40 -13.64
N ALA A 127 -6.84 7.80 -14.39
CA ALA A 127 -8.09 8.37 -13.88
C ALA A 127 -9.29 7.73 -14.57
#